data_9a6509dd03742fb393d6d7260cd06fa6
#
_entry.id   9a6509dd03742fb393d6d7260cd06fa6
#
_cell.length_a   1.000
_cell.length_b   1.000
_cell.length_c   1.000
_cell.angle_alpha   90.00
_cell.angle_beta   90.00
_cell.angle_gamma   90.00
#
_symmetry.space_group_name_H-M   'P 1'
#
loop_
_entity.id
_entity.type
_entity.pdbx_description
1 polymer ?
#
loop_
_entity_poly.entity_id
_entity_poly.type
_entity_poly.pdbx_seq_one_letter_code
_entity_poly.pdbx_strand_id
1 'polypeptide(L)'
;KNIWVLIDEYNISTKIVEDLFDGVESDIQNEIRLNSKKELLIYSYRVAGTVGLMMAKILNVTSSNSLKSAIDLGIAMQLTNISRDVIEDSKNKRFYIKHNFETIKETLANADLFYDSSFSSIKDIPVTLRFSILVARRVYRQIGRNIIKKQTIQNYNKSGKIFVTKSGKILQTILSIFDLVKLSLIKKHNHLRDKEHKLISEEINLNERF
;
A
#
# COMPACT_ATOMS: atom_id res chain seq x y z
N LYS A 1 3.33 22.95 -14.61
CA LYS A 1 2.87 22.09 -15.73
C LYS A 1 1.41 21.69 -15.48
N ASN A 2 0.59 21.65 -16.53
CA ASN A 2 -0.76 21.13 -16.43
C ASN A 2 -0.69 19.62 -16.17
N ILE A 3 -1.56 19.06 -15.31
CA ILE A 3 -1.60 17.64 -14.99
C ILE A 3 -1.76 16.75 -16.23
N TRP A 4 -2.52 17.21 -17.22
CA TRP A 4 -2.71 16.49 -18.49
C TRP A 4 -1.42 16.28 -19.27
N VAL A 5 -0.50 17.27 -19.24
CA VAL A 5 0.83 17.14 -19.86
C VAL A 5 1.65 16.03 -19.20
N LEU A 6 1.53 15.87 -17.88
CA LEU A 6 2.21 14.77 -17.16
C LEU A 6 1.57 13.43 -17.48
N ILE A 7 0.26 13.37 -17.56
CA ILE A 7 -0.48 12.15 -17.92
C ILE A 7 0.00 11.65 -19.30
N ASP A 8 0.09 12.53 -20.29
CA ASP A 8 0.56 12.21 -21.63
C ASP A 8 2.06 11.86 -21.64
N GLU A 9 2.90 12.68 -20.98
CA GLU A 9 4.36 12.52 -20.94
C GLU A 9 4.78 11.15 -20.35
N TYR A 10 4.08 10.68 -19.33
CA TYR A 10 4.39 9.42 -18.63
C TYR A 10 3.45 8.26 -19.00
N ASN A 11 2.65 8.42 -20.05
CA ASN A 11 1.70 7.40 -20.51
C ASN A 11 0.84 6.83 -19.36
N ILE A 12 0.27 7.74 -18.55
CA ILE A 12 -0.61 7.38 -17.45
C ILE A 12 -2.02 7.24 -18.02
N SER A 13 -2.63 6.07 -17.92
CA SER A 13 -4.03 5.89 -18.33
C SER A 13 -4.95 6.78 -17.48
N THR A 14 -5.86 7.53 -18.12
CA THR A 14 -6.87 8.32 -17.42
C THR A 14 -7.74 7.48 -16.49
N LYS A 15 -7.93 6.20 -16.82
CA LYS A 15 -8.64 5.22 -15.99
C LYS A 15 -8.01 5.03 -14.60
N ILE A 16 -6.68 5.23 -14.45
CA ILE A 16 -6.01 5.19 -13.14
C ILE A 16 -6.44 6.39 -12.29
N VAL A 17 -6.58 7.54 -12.93
CA VAL A 17 -7.03 8.78 -12.27
C VAL A 17 -8.50 8.68 -11.90
N GLU A 18 -9.32 8.11 -12.79
CA GLU A 18 -10.74 7.82 -12.52
C GLU A 18 -10.88 6.88 -11.32
N ASP A 19 -10.13 5.76 -11.31
CA ASP A 19 -10.13 4.81 -10.17
C ASP A 19 -9.75 5.50 -8.84
N LEU A 20 -8.77 6.43 -8.88
CA LEU A 20 -8.41 7.22 -7.68
C LEU A 20 -9.55 8.13 -7.25
N PHE A 21 -10.20 8.84 -8.18
CA PHE A 21 -11.33 9.70 -7.86
C PHE A 21 -12.51 8.89 -7.29
N ASP A 22 -12.83 7.73 -7.87
CA ASP A 22 -13.85 6.82 -7.32
C ASP A 22 -13.55 6.44 -5.86
N GLY A 23 -12.27 6.20 -5.54
CA GLY A 23 -11.84 5.91 -4.18
C GLY A 23 -12.03 7.10 -3.24
N VAL A 24 -11.63 8.29 -3.67
CA VAL A 24 -11.77 9.54 -2.89
C VAL A 24 -13.25 9.93 -2.74
N GLU A 25 -14.05 9.77 -3.80
CA GLU A 25 -15.48 10.05 -3.77
C GLU A 25 -16.20 9.10 -2.81
N SER A 26 -15.79 7.83 -2.74
CA SER A 26 -16.35 6.90 -1.76
C SER A 26 -16.17 7.40 -0.32
N ASP A 27 -15.12 8.18 -0.03
CA ASP A 27 -14.84 8.73 1.29
C ASP A 27 -15.71 9.96 1.65
N ILE A 28 -16.46 10.53 0.69
CA ILE A 28 -17.38 11.66 0.94
C ILE A 28 -18.72 11.19 1.51
N GLN A 29 -19.04 9.89 1.42
CA GLN A 29 -20.29 9.34 1.92
C GLN A 29 -20.42 9.53 3.44
N ASN A 30 -21.67 9.67 3.92
CA ASN A 30 -21.98 9.85 5.34
C ASN A 30 -21.52 8.69 6.23
N GLU A 31 -21.53 7.48 5.70
CA GLU A 31 -21.02 6.26 6.33
C GLU A 31 -20.40 5.33 5.27
N ILE A 32 -19.26 4.76 5.61
CA ILE A 32 -18.58 3.74 4.79
C ILE A 32 -18.50 2.46 5.61
N ARG A 33 -18.88 1.35 4.99
CA ARG A 33 -18.75 0.02 5.58
C ARG A 33 -18.35 -0.98 4.52
N LEU A 34 -17.15 -1.53 4.65
CA LEU A 34 -16.67 -2.60 3.81
C LEU A 34 -16.95 -3.94 4.50
N ASN A 35 -17.56 -4.88 3.77
CA ASN A 35 -18.06 -6.12 4.32
C ASN A 35 -17.27 -7.35 3.85
N SER A 36 -16.36 -7.18 2.89
CA SER A 36 -15.60 -8.27 2.30
C SER A 36 -14.12 -7.92 2.08
N LYS A 37 -13.29 -8.96 1.98
CA LYS A 37 -11.88 -8.81 1.56
C LYS A 37 -11.76 -8.18 0.17
N LYS A 38 -12.67 -8.49 -0.73
CA LYS A 38 -12.72 -7.93 -2.09
C LYS A 38 -12.91 -6.41 -2.04
N GLU A 39 -13.94 -5.94 -1.32
CA GLU A 39 -14.21 -4.51 -1.16
C GLU A 39 -13.02 -3.77 -0.54
N LEU A 40 -12.39 -4.36 0.51
CA LEU A 40 -11.21 -3.80 1.15
C LEU A 40 -10.02 -3.69 0.17
N LEU A 41 -9.81 -4.68 -0.69
CA LEU A 41 -8.74 -4.66 -1.69
C LEU A 41 -9.02 -3.64 -2.79
N ILE A 42 -10.27 -3.56 -3.30
CA ILE A 42 -10.68 -2.58 -4.30
C ILE A 42 -10.50 -1.15 -3.76
N TYR A 43 -10.98 -0.89 -2.55
CA TYR A 43 -10.79 0.40 -1.89
C TYR A 43 -9.29 0.74 -1.75
N SER A 44 -8.50 -0.19 -1.21
CA SER A 44 -7.05 0.01 -1.02
C SER A 44 -6.30 0.21 -2.34
N TYR A 45 -6.73 -0.47 -3.42
CA TYR A 45 -6.23 -0.22 -4.76
C TYR A 45 -6.58 1.20 -5.22
N ARG A 46 -7.87 1.59 -5.13
CA ARG A 46 -8.35 2.89 -5.60
C ARG A 46 -7.61 4.05 -4.93
N VAL A 47 -7.46 4.05 -3.60
CA VAL A 47 -6.88 5.20 -2.87
C VAL A 47 -5.36 5.17 -2.73
N ALA A 48 -4.69 4.04 -2.98
CA ALA A 48 -3.25 3.91 -2.78
C ALA A 48 -2.54 3.06 -3.84
N GLY A 49 -3.13 1.98 -4.34
CA GLY A 49 -2.57 1.19 -5.43
C GLY A 49 -2.41 2.02 -6.71
N THR A 50 -3.39 2.85 -7.04
CA THR A 50 -3.36 3.80 -8.15
C THR A 50 -2.20 4.80 -8.02
N VAL A 51 -1.96 5.31 -6.81
CA VAL A 51 -0.83 6.20 -6.51
C VAL A 51 0.50 5.48 -6.72
N GLY A 52 0.62 4.24 -6.23
CA GLY A 52 1.80 3.40 -6.47
C GLY A 52 2.06 3.19 -7.97
N LEU A 53 1.01 2.90 -8.73
CA LEU A 53 1.08 2.68 -10.17
C LEU A 53 1.50 3.96 -10.93
N MET A 54 0.88 5.11 -10.61
CA MET A 54 1.26 6.39 -11.22
C MET A 54 2.71 6.76 -10.92
N MET A 55 3.15 6.58 -9.67
CA MET A 55 4.56 6.81 -9.29
C MET A 55 5.50 5.91 -10.09
N ALA A 56 5.18 4.63 -10.25
CA ALA A 56 6.00 3.70 -11.04
C ALA A 56 6.12 4.15 -12.51
N LYS A 57 5.03 4.62 -13.12
CA LYS A 57 5.04 5.16 -14.49
C LYS A 57 5.90 6.43 -14.59
N ILE A 58 5.78 7.37 -13.65
CA ILE A 58 6.64 8.58 -13.58
C ILE A 58 8.12 8.20 -13.45
N LEU A 59 8.42 7.08 -12.79
CA LEU A 59 9.77 6.55 -12.65
C LEU A 59 10.21 5.69 -13.85
N ASN A 60 9.45 5.72 -14.95
CA ASN A 60 9.70 4.96 -16.18
C ASN A 60 9.78 3.43 -15.98
N VAL A 61 9.02 2.89 -15.03
CA VAL A 61 8.84 1.45 -14.88
C VAL A 61 7.87 0.95 -15.94
N THR A 62 8.30 0.01 -16.79
CA THR A 62 7.50 -0.51 -17.91
C THR A 62 7.12 -1.98 -17.75
N SER A 63 7.81 -2.72 -16.90
CA SER A 63 7.53 -4.15 -16.67
C SER A 63 6.17 -4.32 -15.98
N SER A 64 5.25 -5.07 -16.59
CA SER A 64 3.92 -5.37 -16.03
C SER A 64 4.02 -5.96 -14.61
N ASN A 65 4.96 -6.89 -14.35
CA ASN A 65 5.19 -7.43 -13.01
C ASN A 65 5.59 -6.35 -12.00
N SER A 66 6.35 -5.35 -12.41
CA SER A 66 6.80 -4.28 -11.52
C SER A 66 5.73 -3.22 -11.32
N LEU A 67 4.87 -2.97 -12.33
CA LEU A 67 3.68 -2.14 -12.18
C LEU A 67 2.67 -2.78 -11.20
N LYS A 68 2.43 -4.10 -11.31
CA LYS A 68 1.63 -4.85 -10.32
C LYS A 68 2.22 -4.76 -8.92
N SER A 69 3.54 -4.87 -8.80
CA SER A 69 4.24 -4.76 -7.51
C SER A 69 4.19 -3.34 -6.92
N ALA A 70 4.10 -2.31 -7.74
CA ALA A 70 3.89 -0.93 -7.28
C ALA A 70 2.47 -0.75 -6.71
N ILE A 71 1.46 -1.35 -7.34
CA ILE A 71 0.11 -1.46 -6.78
C ILE A 71 0.15 -2.15 -5.42
N ASP A 72 0.86 -3.28 -5.32
CA ASP A 72 1.02 -4.03 -4.07
C ASP A 72 1.58 -3.18 -2.94
N LEU A 73 2.62 -2.38 -3.23
CA LEU A 73 3.20 -1.50 -2.21
C LEU A 73 2.19 -0.46 -1.71
N GLY A 74 1.41 0.12 -2.61
CA GLY A 74 0.32 1.04 -2.26
C GLY A 74 -0.73 0.36 -1.38
N ILE A 75 -1.22 -0.81 -1.79
CA ILE A 75 -2.20 -1.61 -1.02
C ILE A 75 -1.64 -1.94 0.37
N ALA A 76 -0.38 -2.39 0.47
CA ALA A 76 0.26 -2.72 1.75
C ALA A 76 0.28 -1.52 2.72
N MET A 77 0.63 -0.35 2.20
CA MET A 77 0.64 0.89 2.99
C MET A 77 -0.76 1.27 3.44
N GLN A 78 -1.77 1.14 2.57
CA GLN A 78 -3.16 1.46 2.92
C GLN A 78 -3.74 0.49 3.94
N LEU A 79 -3.52 -0.81 3.80
CA LEU A 79 -3.94 -1.81 4.81
C LEU A 79 -3.28 -1.53 6.17
N THR A 80 -2.03 -1.03 6.17
CA THR A 80 -1.36 -0.61 7.39
C THR A 80 -2.00 0.63 8.00
N ASN A 81 -2.38 1.64 7.19
CA ASN A 81 -3.10 2.83 7.64
C ASN A 81 -4.46 2.45 8.23
N ILE A 82 -5.27 1.67 7.52
CA ILE A 82 -6.57 1.18 7.99
C ILE A 82 -6.42 0.46 9.34
N SER A 83 -5.41 -0.41 9.48
CA SER A 83 -5.15 -1.12 10.74
C SER A 83 -4.69 -0.20 11.88
N ARG A 84 -4.05 0.93 11.57
CA ARG A 84 -3.59 1.92 12.55
C ARG A 84 -4.73 2.82 13.02
N ASP A 85 -5.61 3.17 12.12
CA ASP A 85 -6.55 4.28 12.30
C ASP A 85 -8.00 3.81 12.61
N VAL A 86 -8.22 2.51 12.91
CA VAL A 86 -9.56 1.91 13.16
C VAL A 86 -10.41 2.73 14.13
N ILE A 87 -9.81 3.28 15.20
CA ILE A 87 -10.54 4.09 16.20
C ILE A 87 -10.90 5.46 15.63
N GLU A 88 -9.97 6.09 14.94
CA GLU A 88 -10.19 7.41 14.32
C GLU A 88 -11.21 7.33 13.20
N ASP A 89 -11.09 6.32 12.35
CA ASP A 89 -12.00 6.05 11.24
C ASP A 89 -13.42 5.77 11.75
N SER A 90 -13.57 4.96 12.79
CA SER A 90 -14.90 4.65 13.36
C SER A 90 -15.62 5.89 13.91
N LYS A 91 -14.90 6.86 14.46
CA LYS A 91 -15.47 8.16 14.90
C LYS A 91 -16.01 8.98 13.72
N ASN A 92 -15.41 8.80 12.54
CA ASN A 92 -15.82 9.43 11.30
C ASN A 92 -16.81 8.56 10.50
N LYS A 93 -17.40 7.52 11.12
CA LYS A 93 -18.31 6.54 10.48
C LYS A 93 -17.67 5.80 9.31
N ARG A 94 -16.37 5.53 9.39
CA ARG A 94 -15.62 4.77 8.41
C ARG A 94 -15.25 3.42 9.00
N PHE A 95 -15.87 2.35 8.49
CA PHE A 95 -15.72 0.98 8.99
C PHE A 95 -15.09 0.11 7.91
N TYR A 96 -13.83 0.36 7.60
CA TYR A 96 -13.08 -0.42 6.60
C TYR A 96 -12.82 -1.85 7.05
N ILE A 97 -12.62 -2.06 8.36
CA ILE A 97 -12.47 -3.37 9.01
C ILE A 97 -13.19 -3.39 10.35
N LYS A 98 -13.48 -4.59 10.88
CA LYS A 98 -14.06 -4.73 12.21
C LYS A 98 -13.10 -4.26 13.30
N HIS A 99 -13.61 -3.55 14.30
CA HIS A 99 -12.84 -3.06 15.46
C HIS A 99 -12.60 -4.19 16.47
N ASN A 100 -11.85 -5.20 16.07
CA ASN A 100 -11.34 -6.24 16.96
C ASN A 100 -9.88 -6.58 16.58
N PHE A 101 -9.12 -7.09 17.54
CA PHE A 101 -7.68 -7.26 17.36
C PHE A 101 -7.34 -8.37 16.36
N GLU A 102 -8.20 -9.38 16.23
CA GLU A 102 -7.99 -10.47 15.28
C GLU A 102 -8.07 -9.97 13.84
N THR A 103 -9.12 -9.22 13.50
CA THR A 103 -9.24 -8.60 12.16
C THR A 103 -8.08 -7.65 11.85
N ILE A 104 -7.62 -6.86 12.85
CA ILE A 104 -6.43 -6.01 12.68
C ILE A 104 -5.19 -6.86 12.35
N LYS A 105 -4.97 -7.97 13.07
CA LYS A 105 -3.86 -8.89 12.81
C LYS A 105 -3.93 -9.51 11.40
N GLU A 106 -5.11 -10.00 11.01
CA GLU A 106 -5.34 -10.57 9.68
C GLU A 106 -5.07 -9.54 8.57
N THR A 107 -5.54 -8.30 8.76
CA THR A 107 -5.30 -7.20 7.80
C THR A 107 -3.80 -6.89 7.69
N LEU A 108 -3.08 -6.84 8.80
CA LEU A 108 -1.62 -6.63 8.81
C LEU A 108 -0.84 -7.81 8.24
N ALA A 109 -1.30 -9.04 8.46
CA ALA A 109 -0.72 -10.22 7.82
C ALA A 109 -0.89 -10.16 6.29
N ASN A 110 -2.06 -9.74 5.80
CA ASN A 110 -2.26 -9.48 4.37
C ASN A 110 -1.33 -8.36 3.87
N ALA A 111 -1.20 -7.24 4.61
CA ALA A 111 -0.28 -6.17 4.25
C ALA A 111 1.18 -6.68 4.13
N ASP A 112 1.62 -7.55 5.03
CA ASP A 112 2.96 -8.15 4.98
C ASP A 112 3.21 -8.96 3.71
N LEU A 113 2.21 -9.72 3.23
CA LEU A 113 2.29 -10.44 1.96
C LEU A 113 2.46 -9.49 0.75
N PHE A 114 1.77 -8.36 0.76
CA PHE A 114 1.91 -7.32 -0.28
C PHE A 114 3.26 -6.59 -0.19
N TYR A 115 3.76 -6.31 1.02
CA TYR A 115 5.13 -5.80 1.19
C TYR A 115 6.18 -6.76 0.63
N ASP A 116 6.01 -8.06 0.82
CA ASP A 116 6.98 -9.05 0.33
C ASP A 116 6.89 -9.22 -1.19
N SER A 117 5.70 -9.20 -1.77
CA SER A 117 5.49 -9.21 -3.24
C SER A 117 6.15 -8.03 -3.93
N SER A 118 6.08 -6.83 -3.33
CA SER A 118 6.60 -5.61 -3.93
C SER A 118 8.15 -5.51 -3.93
N PHE A 119 8.85 -6.29 -3.08
CA PHE A 119 10.26 -6.04 -2.76
C PHE A 119 11.20 -6.18 -3.97
N SER A 120 11.13 -7.30 -4.70
CA SER A 120 12.08 -7.59 -5.79
C SER A 120 11.96 -6.62 -6.97
N SER A 121 10.77 -6.09 -7.20
CA SER A 121 10.46 -5.19 -8.31
C SER A 121 10.97 -3.76 -8.09
N ILE A 122 11.40 -3.41 -6.88
CA ILE A 122 12.11 -2.15 -6.60
C ILE A 122 13.39 -2.05 -7.43
N LYS A 123 13.92 -3.16 -7.94
CA LYS A 123 15.05 -3.16 -8.91
C LYS A 123 14.77 -2.38 -10.20
N ASP A 124 13.53 -2.26 -10.62
CA ASP A 124 13.15 -1.55 -11.84
C ASP A 124 13.04 -0.04 -11.65
N ILE A 125 13.07 0.42 -10.40
CA ILE A 125 13.11 1.85 -10.06
C ILE A 125 14.54 2.37 -10.30
N PRO A 126 14.72 3.63 -10.76
CA PRO A 126 16.04 4.25 -10.87
C PRO A 126 16.85 4.11 -9.59
N VAL A 127 18.14 3.75 -9.73
CA VAL A 127 19.03 3.38 -8.60
C VAL A 127 19.01 4.43 -7.48
N THR A 128 19.02 5.72 -7.87
CA THR A 128 19.03 6.86 -6.95
C THR A 128 17.80 6.94 -6.04
N LEU A 129 16.68 6.34 -6.45
CA LEU A 129 15.39 6.42 -5.73
C LEU A 129 15.06 5.14 -4.96
N ARG A 130 15.75 4.02 -5.25
CA ARG A 130 15.50 2.72 -4.58
C ARG A 130 15.58 2.82 -3.07
N PHE A 131 16.59 3.52 -2.58
CA PHE A 131 16.79 3.68 -1.13
C PHE A 131 15.60 4.36 -0.45
N SER A 132 15.08 5.44 -1.02
CA SER A 132 13.93 6.16 -0.47
C SER A 132 12.69 5.28 -0.40
N ILE A 133 12.43 4.49 -1.44
CA ILE A 133 11.31 3.54 -1.47
C ILE A 133 11.47 2.43 -0.42
N LEU A 134 12.69 1.90 -0.26
CA LEU A 134 12.99 0.90 0.76
C LEU A 134 12.79 1.45 2.17
N VAL A 135 13.22 2.69 2.43
CA VAL A 135 12.99 3.38 3.72
C VAL A 135 11.50 3.54 3.97
N ALA A 136 10.73 4.06 3.01
CA ALA A 136 9.29 4.22 3.14
C ALA A 136 8.61 2.86 3.44
N ARG A 137 8.91 1.82 2.65
CA ARG A 137 8.42 0.46 2.85
C ARG A 137 8.69 -0.04 4.28
N ARG A 138 9.94 0.11 4.79
CA ARG A 138 10.31 -0.33 6.14
C ARG A 138 9.59 0.43 7.23
N VAL A 139 9.52 1.75 7.11
CA VAL A 139 8.86 2.60 8.11
C VAL A 139 7.38 2.26 8.21
N TYR A 140 6.67 2.12 7.10
CA TYR A 140 5.27 1.72 7.10
C TYR A 140 5.07 0.31 7.67
N ARG A 141 5.86 -0.67 7.23
CA ARG A 141 5.81 -2.04 7.78
C ARG A 141 6.08 -2.07 9.29
N GLN A 142 6.94 -1.17 9.78
CA GLN A 142 7.23 -1.04 11.22
C GLN A 142 6.03 -0.52 12.02
N ILE A 143 5.15 0.32 11.44
CA ILE A 143 3.88 0.71 12.07
C ILE A 143 3.06 -0.55 12.37
N GLY A 144 2.88 -1.43 11.38
CA GLY A 144 2.14 -2.70 11.55
C GLY A 144 2.75 -3.56 12.67
N ARG A 145 4.07 -3.70 12.70
CA ARG A 145 4.76 -4.44 13.78
C ARG A 145 4.52 -3.81 15.17
N ASN A 146 4.48 -2.48 15.26
CA ASN A 146 4.19 -1.78 16.51
C ASN A 146 2.74 -2.00 16.96
N ILE A 147 1.79 -2.13 16.03
CA ILE A 147 0.40 -2.47 16.31
C ILE A 147 0.32 -3.90 16.86
N ILE A 148 0.94 -4.88 16.20
CA ILE A 148 0.94 -6.29 16.64
C ILE A 148 1.50 -6.45 18.05
N LYS A 149 2.51 -5.66 18.44
CA LYS A 149 3.08 -5.66 19.80
C LYS A 149 2.09 -5.28 20.90
N LYS A 150 0.92 -4.72 20.57
CA LYS A 150 -0.12 -4.39 21.56
C LYS A 150 -0.85 -5.63 22.08
N GLN A 151 -0.86 -6.71 21.33
CA GLN A 151 -1.37 -8.03 21.67
C GLN A 151 -2.89 -8.11 21.93
N THR A 152 -3.51 -7.05 22.40
CA THR A 152 -4.95 -7.00 22.72
C THR A 152 -5.59 -5.73 22.21
N ILE A 153 -6.93 -5.78 21.99
CA ILE A 153 -7.71 -4.61 21.57
C ILE A 153 -7.70 -3.51 22.66
N GLN A 154 -7.65 -3.89 23.92
CA GLN A 154 -7.61 -2.94 25.05
C GLN A 154 -6.31 -2.14 25.03
N ASN A 155 -5.16 -2.80 24.83
CA ASN A 155 -3.86 -2.14 24.74
C ASN A 155 -3.75 -1.28 23.48
N TYR A 156 -4.31 -1.77 22.34
CA TYR A 156 -4.40 -0.99 21.11
C TYR A 156 -5.20 0.29 21.33
N ASN A 157 -6.39 0.21 21.92
CA ASN A 157 -7.26 1.35 22.20
C ASN A 157 -6.63 2.39 23.14
N LYS A 158 -5.86 1.94 24.13
CA LYS A 158 -5.15 2.83 25.08
C LYS A 158 -3.92 3.50 24.48
N SER A 159 -3.39 3.02 23.38
CA SER A 159 -2.10 3.47 22.81
C SER A 159 -2.18 4.84 22.12
N GLY A 160 -3.37 5.35 21.80
CA GLY A 160 -3.51 6.46 20.87
C GLY A 160 -2.99 6.11 19.47
N LYS A 161 -2.67 7.11 18.66
CA LYS A 161 -2.17 6.91 17.30
C LYS A 161 -0.77 6.29 17.31
N ILE A 162 -0.64 5.09 16.75
CA ILE A 162 0.61 4.33 16.71
C ILE A 162 1.46 4.79 15.53
N PHE A 163 2.70 5.17 15.80
CA PHE A 163 3.67 5.63 14.81
C PHE A 163 5.07 5.08 15.08
N VAL A 164 6.00 5.31 14.16
CA VAL A 164 7.42 5.02 14.34
C VAL A 164 8.09 6.27 14.89
N THR A 165 8.74 6.16 16.06
CA THR A 165 9.47 7.25 16.69
C THR A 165 10.62 7.78 15.83
N LYS A 166 11.16 8.96 16.13
CA LYS A 166 12.31 9.52 15.39
C LYS A 166 13.50 8.55 15.39
N SER A 167 13.87 7.99 16.53
CA SER A 167 14.93 6.96 16.63
C SER A 167 14.58 5.70 15.85
N GLY A 168 13.33 5.26 15.90
CA GLY A 168 12.83 4.14 15.11
C GLY A 168 12.94 4.40 13.60
N LYS A 169 12.63 5.60 13.12
CA LYS A 169 12.82 5.97 11.71
C LYS A 169 14.29 5.91 11.30
N ILE A 170 15.20 6.45 12.13
CA ILE A 170 16.65 6.38 11.91
C ILE A 170 17.08 4.91 11.80
N LEU A 171 16.65 4.06 12.73
CA LEU A 171 16.96 2.64 12.71
C LEU A 171 16.45 1.97 11.39
N GLN A 172 15.19 2.24 10.99
CA GLN A 172 14.67 1.68 9.74
C GLN A 172 15.42 2.21 8.51
N THR A 173 15.89 3.46 8.53
CA THR A 173 16.73 4.04 7.48
C THR A 173 18.07 3.29 7.37
N ILE A 174 18.75 3.05 8.49
CA ILE A 174 20.01 2.27 8.51
C ILE A 174 19.77 0.84 8.01
N LEU A 175 18.72 0.18 8.48
CA LEU A 175 18.36 -1.17 8.05
C LEU A 175 17.98 -1.24 6.56
N SER A 176 17.55 -0.14 5.95
CA SER A 176 17.26 -0.09 4.51
C SER A 176 18.53 -0.19 3.65
N ILE A 177 19.72 0.10 4.20
CA ILE A 177 21.00 -0.14 3.53
C ILE A 177 21.18 -1.64 3.29
N PHE A 178 20.86 -2.48 4.29
CA PHE A 178 20.91 -3.94 4.14
C PHE A 178 19.87 -4.45 3.13
N ASP A 179 18.66 -3.83 3.11
CA ASP A 179 17.67 -4.16 2.08
C ASP A 179 18.17 -3.79 0.68
N LEU A 180 18.87 -2.67 0.52
CA LEU A 180 19.46 -2.27 -0.76
C LEU A 180 20.50 -3.30 -1.24
N VAL A 181 21.39 -3.76 -0.34
CA VAL A 181 22.34 -4.83 -0.63
C VAL A 181 21.61 -6.14 -0.96
N LYS A 182 20.65 -6.54 -0.13
CA LYS A 182 19.82 -7.73 -0.40
C LYS A 182 19.14 -7.63 -1.76
N LEU A 183 18.56 -6.47 -2.08
CA LEU A 183 17.88 -6.23 -3.34
C LEU A 183 18.83 -6.44 -4.53
N SER A 184 20.12 -6.04 -4.44
CA SER A 184 21.09 -6.22 -5.51
C SER A 184 21.43 -7.71 -5.77
N LEU A 185 21.38 -8.55 -4.72
CA LEU A 185 21.76 -9.96 -4.75
C LEU A 185 20.63 -10.90 -5.18
N ILE A 186 19.38 -10.59 -4.83
CA ILE A 186 18.24 -11.48 -5.16
C ILE A 186 17.93 -11.46 -6.67
N LYS A 187 17.41 -12.57 -7.17
CA LYS A 187 16.80 -12.61 -8.51
C LYS A 187 15.43 -11.92 -8.47
N LYS A 188 15.05 -11.28 -9.57
CA LYS A 188 13.70 -10.74 -9.72
C LYS A 188 12.73 -11.91 -9.84
N HIS A 189 11.66 -11.88 -9.07
CA HIS A 189 10.62 -12.89 -9.09
C HIS A 189 9.40 -12.39 -9.90
N ASN A 190 8.59 -13.32 -10.36
CA ASN A 190 7.26 -13.01 -10.88
C ASN A 190 6.40 -12.43 -9.76
N HIS A 191 5.35 -11.70 -10.16
CA HIS A 191 4.36 -11.17 -9.24
C HIS A 191 3.70 -12.31 -8.41
N LEU A 192 3.51 -12.08 -7.09
CA LEU A 192 3.07 -13.12 -6.15
C LEU A 192 1.61 -12.97 -5.70
N ARG A 193 0.94 -11.85 -6.03
CA ARG A 193 -0.44 -11.55 -5.57
C ARG A 193 -1.49 -11.66 -6.67
N ASP A 194 -1.30 -12.56 -7.62
CA ASP A 194 -2.24 -12.75 -8.74
C ASP A 194 -3.67 -13.07 -8.28
N LYS A 195 -3.83 -13.79 -7.15
CA LYS A 195 -5.16 -14.11 -6.59
C LYS A 195 -5.88 -12.85 -6.11
N GLU A 196 -5.17 -11.99 -5.39
CA GLU A 196 -5.70 -10.72 -4.90
C GLU A 196 -5.96 -9.74 -6.06
N HIS A 197 -5.08 -9.69 -7.05
CA HIS A 197 -5.29 -8.91 -8.26
C HIS A 197 -6.48 -9.40 -9.08
N LYS A 198 -6.77 -10.71 -9.10
CA LYS A 198 -8.00 -11.25 -9.72
C LYS A 198 -9.24 -10.74 -9.01
N LEU A 199 -9.26 -10.70 -7.67
CA LEU A 199 -10.40 -10.14 -6.93
C LEU A 199 -10.65 -8.67 -7.28
N ILE A 200 -9.60 -7.88 -7.45
CA ILE A 200 -9.72 -6.49 -7.91
C ILE A 200 -10.22 -6.47 -9.36
N SER A 201 -9.69 -7.35 -10.22
CA SER A 201 -10.02 -7.39 -11.65
C SER A 201 -11.44 -7.89 -11.96
N GLU A 202 -12.15 -8.46 -10.98
CA GLU A 202 -13.57 -8.74 -11.13
C GLU A 202 -14.43 -7.46 -11.29
N GLU A 203 -13.92 -6.32 -10.88
CA GLU A 203 -14.60 -5.02 -10.96
C GLU A 203 -13.80 -3.99 -11.77
N ILE A 204 -12.48 -4.02 -11.65
CA ILE A 204 -11.55 -3.06 -12.27
C ILE A 204 -10.58 -3.82 -13.17
N ASN A 205 -10.67 -3.64 -14.49
CA ASN A 205 -9.74 -4.29 -15.41
C ASN A 205 -8.32 -3.71 -15.31
N LEU A 206 -7.49 -4.29 -14.45
CA LEU A 206 -6.12 -3.82 -14.22
C LEU A 206 -5.25 -3.82 -15.48
N ASN A 207 -5.53 -4.69 -16.47
CA ASN A 207 -4.74 -4.73 -17.72
C ASN A 207 -4.91 -3.45 -18.56
N GLU A 208 -6.01 -2.73 -18.40
CA GLU A 208 -6.24 -1.46 -19.07
C GLU A 208 -5.54 -0.27 -18.40
N ARG A 209 -4.88 -0.50 -17.26
CA ARG A 209 -4.16 0.51 -16.46
C ARG A 209 -2.65 0.47 -16.67
N PHE A 210 -2.13 -0.61 -17.29
CA PHE A 210 -0.68 -0.79 -17.49
C PHE A 210 -0.12 -0.10 -18.72
#